data_9dcb75220128f4bcfae13277156007d1
#
_entry.id   9dcb75220128f4bcfae13277156007d1
#
_cell.length_a   1.000
_cell.length_b   1.000
_cell.length_c   1.000
_cell.angle_alpha   90.00
_cell.angle_beta   90.00
_cell.angle_gamma   90.00
#
_symmetry.space_group_name_H-M   'P 1'
#
loop_
_entity.id
_entity.type
_entity.pdbx_description
1 polymer ?
#
loop_
_entity_poly.entity_id
_entity_poly.type
_entity_poly.pdbx_seq_one_letter_code
_entity_poly.pdbx_strand_id
1 'polypeptide(L)'
;SNTYHLHVRPGDKIVKQMGGLHKFMNWDRPILTDSGGFQVFSLAGLRKIKEEGVTFRSHIDGHKIFMGPEESMQIQSNLASTIAMAFDECPSSVAERSYVEDSVARTTRWLARCKTEMARLNSLEDTINKNQLLFGINQGAIFDDIRIDHAKAISEMNLDGYAVGGLAVGESHEEMYHILDVTVPHLPLEKPTYLMGVGTPANILEAVDRGVDFFDCVYPSR
;
A
#
# COMPACT_ATOMS: atom_id res chain seq x y z
N SER A 1 9.94 0.18 3.60
CA SER A 1 10.74 -0.48 2.56
C SER A 1 9.86 -0.86 1.38
N ASN A 2 10.45 -1.10 0.19
CA ASN A 2 9.68 -1.34 -1.03
C ASN A 2 9.63 -2.83 -1.40
N THR A 3 8.42 -3.40 -1.39
CA THR A 3 8.17 -4.81 -1.67
C THR A 3 8.56 -5.21 -3.09
N TYR A 4 8.20 -4.42 -4.10
CA TYR A 4 8.54 -4.72 -5.48
C TYR A 4 10.05 -4.76 -5.72
N HIS A 5 10.78 -3.73 -5.25
CA HIS A 5 12.23 -3.68 -5.43
C HIS A 5 12.94 -4.84 -4.72
N LEU A 6 12.52 -5.17 -3.50
CA LEU A 6 13.11 -6.28 -2.74
C LEU A 6 12.77 -7.65 -3.34
N HIS A 7 11.58 -7.81 -3.92
CA HIS A 7 11.20 -9.03 -4.64
C HIS A 7 12.06 -9.24 -5.88
N VAL A 8 12.27 -8.18 -6.67
CA VAL A 8 13.09 -8.26 -7.89
C VAL A 8 14.56 -8.41 -7.55
N ARG A 9 15.04 -7.72 -6.51
CA ARG A 9 16.45 -7.76 -6.09
C ARG A 9 16.62 -7.34 -4.63
N PRO A 10 17.19 -8.16 -3.74
CA PRO A 10 17.87 -9.45 -4.00
C PRO A 10 16.93 -10.64 -4.16
N GLY A 11 15.63 -10.50 -3.91
CA GLY A 11 14.62 -11.55 -3.87
C GLY A 11 14.14 -11.79 -2.43
N ASP A 12 12.82 -11.80 -2.25
CA ASP A 12 12.19 -12.00 -0.94
C ASP A 12 12.55 -13.34 -0.28
N LYS A 13 12.77 -14.39 -1.09
CA LYS A 13 13.19 -15.72 -0.59
C LYS A 13 14.59 -15.68 0.03
N ILE A 14 15.50 -14.88 -0.54
CA ILE A 14 16.85 -14.68 0.05
C ILE A 14 16.71 -13.95 1.38
N VAL A 15 15.88 -12.90 1.44
CA VAL A 15 15.61 -12.16 2.67
C VAL A 15 15.00 -13.07 3.74
N LYS A 16 14.06 -13.97 3.36
CA LYS A 16 13.51 -14.98 4.26
C LYS A 16 14.59 -15.90 4.82
N GLN A 17 15.49 -16.41 3.98
CA GLN A 17 16.60 -17.28 4.41
C GLN A 17 17.54 -16.57 5.39
N MET A 18 17.69 -15.24 5.28
CA MET A 18 18.46 -14.42 6.21
C MET A 18 17.71 -14.07 7.50
N GLY A 19 16.46 -14.53 7.66
CA GLY A 19 15.65 -14.32 8.85
C GLY A 19 14.79 -13.06 8.83
N GLY A 20 14.46 -12.55 7.63
CA GLY A 20 13.61 -11.38 7.41
C GLY A 20 14.40 -10.07 7.37
N LEU A 21 13.70 -8.98 7.01
CA LEU A 21 14.31 -7.66 6.80
C LEU A 21 15.02 -7.12 8.04
N HIS A 22 14.47 -7.31 9.23
CA HIS A 22 15.11 -6.84 10.47
C HIS A 22 16.52 -7.37 10.61
N LYS A 23 16.73 -8.68 10.41
CA LYS A 23 18.06 -9.28 10.44
C LYS A 23 18.91 -8.89 9.23
N PHE A 24 18.32 -8.89 8.05
CA PHE A 24 19.00 -8.56 6.81
C PHE A 24 19.57 -7.13 6.80
N MET A 25 18.81 -6.17 7.37
CA MET A 25 19.21 -4.77 7.48
C MET A 25 19.95 -4.42 8.78
N ASN A 26 20.02 -5.35 9.73
CA ASN A 26 20.48 -5.09 11.10
C ASN A 26 19.69 -3.93 11.75
N TRP A 27 18.35 -4.01 11.69
CA TRP A 27 17.42 -2.99 12.17
C TRP A 27 16.46 -3.58 13.20
N ASP A 28 16.39 -2.99 14.38
CA ASP A 28 15.63 -3.49 15.53
C ASP A 28 14.29 -2.76 15.79
N ARG A 29 13.97 -1.77 14.94
CA ARG A 29 12.74 -0.99 15.05
C ARG A 29 11.68 -1.44 14.04
N PRO A 30 10.40 -0.98 14.17
CA PRO A 30 9.37 -1.32 13.21
C PRO A 30 9.76 -1.02 11.75
N ILE A 31 9.35 -1.89 10.85
CA ILE A 31 9.51 -1.76 9.41
C ILE A 31 8.12 -1.85 8.78
N LEU A 32 7.79 -0.88 7.93
CA LEU A 32 6.64 -0.94 7.04
C LEU A 32 7.13 -1.32 5.64
N THR A 33 6.47 -2.28 5.01
CA THR A 33 6.63 -2.58 3.58
C THR A 33 5.40 -2.12 2.81
N ASP A 34 5.60 -1.43 1.69
CA ASP A 34 4.51 -1.11 0.78
C ASP A 34 3.98 -2.37 0.06
N SER A 35 2.87 -2.24 -0.66
CA SER A 35 2.26 -3.35 -1.39
C SER A 35 3.04 -3.75 -2.66
N GLY A 36 3.89 -2.87 -3.17
CA GLY A 36 4.48 -2.95 -4.50
C GLY A 36 3.53 -2.49 -5.63
N GLY A 37 2.28 -2.18 -5.32
CA GLY A 37 1.26 -1.79 -6.29
C GLY A 37 1.64 -0.55 -7.09
N PHE A 38 2.03 0.53 -6.43
CA PHE A 38 2.39 1.78 -7.10
C PHE A 38 3.50 1.57 -8.16
N GLN A 39 4.54 0.80 -7.85
CA GLN A 39 5.64 0.52 -8.80
C GLN A 39 5.17 -0.31 -9.99
N VAL A 40 4.28 -1.26 -9.76
CA VAL A 40 3.64 -2.03 -10.83
C VAL A 40 2.84 -1.11 -11.77
N PHE A 41 2.18 -0.09 -11.23
CA PHE A 41 1.39 0.85 -12.00
C PHE A 41 2.20 1.99 -12.61
N SER A 42 3.27 2.46 -11.98
CA SER A 42 4.09 3.58 -12.45
C SER A 42 5.24 3.17 -13.38
N LEU A 43 5.88 2.02 -13.15
CA LEU A 43 7.07 1.58 -13.91
C LEU A 43 6.76 0.66 -15.08
N ALA A 44 5.59 0.05 -15.12
CA ALA A 44 5.23 -0.92 -16.14
C ALA A 44 4.59 -0.23 -17.37
N GLY A 45 5.37 0.03 -18.40
CA GLY A 45 4.88 0.61 -19.67
C GLY A 45 3.83 -0.26 -20.40
N LEU A 46 3.88 -1.59 -20.24
CA LEU A 46 2.91 -2.55 -20.75
C LEU A 46 2.46 -3.44 -19.58
N ARG A 47 1.31 -3.14 -19.03
CA ARG A 47 0.68 -3.91 -17.96
C ARG A 47 -0.68 -4.44 -18.39
N LYS A 48 -1.05 -5.61 -17.90
CA LYS A 48 -2.37 -6.19 -18.06
C LYS A 48 -2.98 -6.39 -16.69
N ILE A 49 -3.96 -5.53 -16.36
CA ILE A 49 -4.71 -5.59 -15.11
C ILE A 49 -5.89 -6.53 -15.30
N LYS A 50 -6.07 -7.45 -14.38
CA LYS A 50 -7.21 -8.36 -14.29
C LYS A 50 -7.67 -8.47 -12.85
N GLU A 51 -8.79 -9.15 -12.63
CA GLU A 51 -9.29 -9.41 -11.28
C GLU A 51 -8.31 -10.24 -10.43
N GLU A 52 -7.56 -11.15 -11.05
CA GLU A 52 -6.58 -11.99 -10.37
C GLU A 52 -5.36 -11.19 -9.89
N GLY A 53 -4.96 -10.16 -10.61
CA GLY A 53 -3.76 -9.37 -10.36
C GLY A 53 -3.23 -8.72 -11.62
N VAL A 54 -1.96 -8.33 -11.60
CA VAL A 54 -1.30 -7.58 -12.66
C VAL A 54 -0.11 -8.36 -13.21
N THR A 55 -0.06 -8.51 -14.53
CA THR A 55 1.12 -9.04 -15.23
C THR A 55 1.88 -7.90 -15.87
N PHE A 56 3.17 -7.82 -15.63
CA PHE A 56 4.04 -6.77 -16.13
C PHE A 56 5.47 -7.31 -16.37
N ARG A 57 6.37 -6.44 -16.85
CA ARG A 57 7.77 -6.80 -17.07
C ARG A 57 8.67 -6.11 -16.06
N SER A 58 9.64 -6.86 -15.52
CA SER A 58 10.70 -6.32 -14.67
C SER A 58 11.46 -5.22 -15.40
N HIS A 59 11.70 -4.09 -14.72
CA HIS A 59 12.51 -3.00 -15.26
C HIS A 59 14.02 -3.32 -15.30
N ILE A 60 14.45 -4.41 -14.62
CA ILE A 60 15.86 -4.78 -14.56
C ILE A 60 16.26 -5.64 -15.76
N ASP A 61 15.48 -6.68 -16.06
CA ASP A 61 15.83 -7.70 -17.05
C ASP A 61 14.69 -8.06 -18.02
N GLY A 62 13.54 -7.42 -17.88
CA GLY A 62 12.40 -7.59 -18.76
C GLY A 62 11.61 -8.90 -18.60
N HIS A 63 11.95 -9.76 -17.61
CA HIS A 63 11.17 -10.97 -17.41
C HIS A 63 9.74 -10.65 -16.94
N LYS A 64 8.81 -11.55 -17.24
CA LYS A 64 7.41 -11.39 -16.82
C LYS A 64 7.27 -11.68 -15.33
N ILE A 65 6.60 -10.77 -14.64
CA ILE A 65 6.21 -10.92 -13.23
C ILE A 65 4.68 -10.85 -13.17
N PHE A 66 4.08 -11.73 -12.39
CA PHE A 66 2.70 -11.63 -11.95
C PHE A 66 2.70 -11.22 -10.48
N MET A 67 1.87 -10.24 -10.13
CA MET A 67 1.66 -9.78 -8.77
C MET A 67 0.18 -9.52 -8.55
N GLY A 68 -0.36 -10.13 -7.55
CA GLY A 68 -1.72 -9.93 -7.06
C GLY A 68 -1.73 -9.86 -5.53
N PRO A 69 -2.91 -9.83 -4.93
CA PRO A 69 -3.06 -9.78 -3.48
C PRO A 69 -2.28 -10.87 -2.75
N GLU A 70 -2.42 -12.10 -3.17
CA GLU A 70 -1.77 -13.26 -2.52
C GLU A 70 -0.25 -13.19 -2.68
N GLU A 71 0.25 -12.90 -3.88
CA GLU A 71 1.69 -12.79 -4.14
C GLU A 71 2.32 -11.65 -3.33
N SER A 72 1.66 -10.49 -3.27
CA SER A 72 2.13 -9.36 -2.46
C SER A 72 2.21 -9.72 -0.98
N MET A 73 1.18 -10.39 -0.44
CA MET A 73 1.20 -10.84 0.96
C MET A 73 2.28 -11.89 1.22
N GLN A 74 2.48 -12.84 0.31
CA GLN A 74 3.54 -13.86 0.41
C GLN A 74 4.93 -13.23 0.42
N ILE A 75 5.17 -12.27 -0.46
CA ILE A 75 6.44 -11.54 -0.51
C ILE A 75 6.65 -10.78 0.80
N GLN A 76 5.66 -10.03 1.28
CA GLN A 76 5.76 -9.27 2.52
C GLN A 76 5.91 -10.17 3.76
N SER A 77 5.29 -11.34 3.76
CA SER A 77 5.49 -12.37 4.79
C SER A 77 6.94 -12.90 4.79
N ASN A 78 7.54 -13.13 3.62
CA ASN A 78 8.95 -13.51 3.49
C ASN A 78 9.89 -12.38 3.96
N LEU A 79 9.54 -11.13 3.69
CA LEU A 79 10.26 -9.95 4.18
C LEU A 79 10.12 -9.78 5.70
N ALA A 80 9.04 -10.29 6.29
CA ALA A 80 8.73 -10.27 7.71
C ALA A 80 8.70 -8.86 8.32
N SER A 81 8.17 -7.89 7.58
CA SER A 81 7.98 -6.53 8.08
C SER A 81 7.02 -6.50 9.27
N THR A 82 7.06 -5.43 10.06
CA THR A 82 6.11 -5.22 11.16
C THR A 82 4.73 -4.92 10.62
N ILE A 83 4.66 -4.06 9.60
CA ILE A 83 3.42 -3.62 8.94
C ILE A 83 3.55 -3.94 7.45
N ALA A 84 2.55 -4.64 6.92
CA ALA A 84 2.38 -4.89 5.50
C ALA A 84 1.21 -4.06 4.94
N MET A 85 1.39 -3.50 3.76
CA MET A 85 0.32 -2.80 3.04
C MET A 85 -0.45 -3.76 2.13
N ALA A 86 -1.77 -3.64 2.09
CA ALA A 86 -2.59 -4.40 1.16
C ALA A 86 -2.27 -4.03 -0.29
N PHE A 87 -2.34 -5.01 -1.19
CA PHE A 87 -2.16 -4.76 -2.61
C PHE A 87 -3.35 -3.98 -3.18
N ASP A 88 -3.07 -2.87 -3.83
CA ASP A 88 -4.05 -1.91 -4.31
C ASP A 88 -3.78 -1.48 -5.75
N GLU A 89 -4.78 -0.89 -6.38
CA GLU A 89 -4.62 -0.17 -7.64
C GLU A 89 -4.69 1.33 -7.38
N CYS A 90 -3.63 2.05 -7.79
CA CYS A 90 -3.53 3.50 -7.67
C CYS A 90 -3.88 4.15 -9.02
N PRO A 91 -5.13 4.60 -9.23
CA PRO A 91 -5.50 5.32 -10.43
C PRO A 91 -4.86 6.72 -10.45
N SER A 92 -4.59 7.23 -11.66
CA SER A 92 -4.12 8.61 -11.82
C SER A 92 -5.16 9.62 -11.34
N SER A 93 -4.71 10.77 -10.81
CA SER A 93 -5.58 11.90 -10.42
C SER A 93 -6.42 12.44 -11.58
N VAL A 94 -5.97 12.26 -12.82
CA VAL A 94 -6.67 12.67 -14.04
C VAL A 94 -7.43 11.53 -14.72
N ALA A 95 -7.60 10.39 -14.06
CA ALA A 95 -8.35 9.26 -14.62
C ALA A 95 -9.86 9.57 -14.72
N GLU A 96 -10.50 8.98 -15.72
CA GLU A 96 -11.95 9.06 -15.89
C GLU A 96 -12.67 8.45 -14.67
N ARG A 97 -13.75 9.09 -14.22
CA ARG A 97 -14.50 8.68 -13.04
C ARG A 97 -14.90 7.19 -13.06
N SER A 98 -15.43 6.71 -14.19
CA SER A 98 -15.86 5.32 -14.32
C SER A 98 -14.70 4.33 -14.11
N TYR A 99 -13.49 4.68 -14.56
CA TYR A 99 -12.30 3.88 -14.32
C TYR A 99 -11.92 3.88 -12.84
N VAL A 100 -12.01 5.03 -12.17
CA VAL A 100 -11.72 5.13 -10.72
C VAL A 100 -12.71 4.29 -9.91
N GLU A 101 -13.99 4.30 -10.25
CA GLU A 101 -15.02 3.47 -9.61
C GLU A 101 -14.69 1.97 -9.74
N ASP A 102 -14.35 1.51 -10.94
CA ASP A 102 -13.94 0.11 -11.18
C ASP A 102 -12.66 -0.27 -10.43
N SER A 103 -11.67 0.62 -10.42
CA SER A 103 -10.40 0.44 -9.74
C SER A 103 -10.56 0.34 -8.22
N VAL A 104 -11.36 1.20 -7.63
CA VAL A 104 -11.67 1.21 -6.19
C VAL A 104 -12.44 -0.05 -5.79
N ALA A 105 -13.44 -0.45 -6.58
CA ALA A 105 -14.17 -1.69 -6.34
C ALA A 105 -13.24 -2.92 -6.40
N ARG A 106 -12.29 -2.96 -7.33
CA ARG A 106 -11.25 -4.00 -7.42
C ARG A 106 -10.33 -3.97 -6.22
N THR A 107 -9.85 -2.80 -5.82
CA THR A 107 -9.00 -2.60 -4.64
C THR A 107 -9.68 -3.12 -3.37
N THR A 108 -10.99 -2.89 -3.21
CA THR A 108 -11.77 -3.43 -2.09
C THR A 108 -11.78 -4.97 -2.07
N ARG A 109 -12.01 -5.60 -3.23
CA ARG A 109 -11.98 -7.07 -3.35
C ARG A 109 -10.57 -7.63 -3.11
N TRP A 110 -9.56 -6.96 -3.61
CA TRP A 110 -8.15 -7.32 -3.38
C TRP A 110 -7.76 -7.21 -1.90
N LEU A 111 -8.27 -6.20 -1.20
CA LEU A 111 -8.05 -6.06 0.25
C LEU A 111 -8.61 -7.25 1.03
N ALA A 112 -9.81 -7.72 0.69
CA ALA A 112 -10.39 -8.92 1.31
C ALA A 112 -9.53 -10.17 1.08
N ARG A 113 -8.96 -10.32 -0.12
CA ARG A 113 -8.02 -11.40 -0.45
C ARG A 113 -6.71 -11.26 0.33
N CYS A 114 -6.14 -10.05 0.41
CA CYS A 114 -4.96 -9.78 1.23
C CYS A 114 -5.18 -10.18 2.69
N LYS A 115 -6.31 -9.81 3.27
CA LYS A 115 -6.65 -10.14 4.65
C LYS A 115 -6.73 -11.66 4.87
N THR A 116 -7.37 -12.36 3.95
CA THR A 116 -7.48 -13.83 4.00
C THR A 116 -6.10 -14.49 3.90
N GLU A 117 -5.29 -14.06 2.95
CA GLU A 117 -3.95 -14.62 2.75
C GLU A 117 -3.00 -14.29 3.90
N MET A 118 -3.06 -13.07 4.46
CA MET A 118 -2.30 -12.69 5.65
C MET A 118 -2.63 -13.61 6.84
N ALA A 119 -3.91 -13.85 7.10
CA ALA A 119 -4.33 -14.75 8.18
C ALA A 119 -3.80 -16.18 7.97
N ARG A 120 -3.85 -16.68 6.73
CA ARG A 120 -3.29 -17.98 6.37
C ARG A 120 -1.78 -18.02 6.60
N LEU A 121 -1.04 -17.03 6.11
CA LEU A 121 0.42 -16.96 6.24
C LEU A 121 0.83 -16.88 7.71
N ASN A 122 0.16 -16.06 8.52
CA ASN A 122 0.46 -15.91 9.94
C ASN A 122 0.19 -17.20 10.75
N SER A 123 -0.59 -18.15 10.22
CA SER A 123 -0.83 -19.46 10.84
C SER A 123 0.23 -20.51 10.50
N LEU A 124 1.07 -20.29 9.49
CA LEU A 124 2.08 -21.27 9.06
C LEU A 124 3.24 -21.38 10.07
N GLU A 125 3.79 -22.57 10.21
CA GLU A 125 4.87 -22.84 11.15
C GLU A 125 6.17 -22.10 10.77
N ASP A 126 6.48 -22.02 9.49
CA ASP A 126 7.71 -21.43 8.94
C ASP A 126 7.63 -19.90 8.71
N THR A 127 6.53 -19.26 9.09
CA THR A 127 6.40 -17.80 9.02
C THR A 127 7.26 -17.13 10.09
N ILE A 128 8.12 -16.20 9.66
CA ILE A 128 9.06 -15.50 10.54
C ILE A 128 8.33 -14.57 11.50
N ASN A 129 7.43 -13.70 10.98
CA ASN A 129 6.62 -12.78 11.77
C ASN A 129 5.14 -13.18 11.71
N LYS A 130 4.69 -13.94 12.71
CA LYS A 130 3.28 -14.40 12.81
C LYS A 130 2.32 -13.32 13.30
N ASN A 131 2.83 -12.17 13.71
CA ASN A 131 2.07 -11.01 14.18
C ASN A 131 2.19 -9.83 13.22
N GLN A 132 2.44 -10.09 11.94
CA GLN A 132 2.51 -9.04 10.93
C GLN A 132 1.17 -8.33 10.81
N LEU A 133 1.18 -7.00 10.91
CA LEU A 133 -0.01 -6.14 10.85
C LEU A 133 -0.35 -5.84 9.39
N LEU A 134 -1.66 -5.68 9.09
CA LEU A 134 -2.16 -5.34 7.76
C LEU A 134 -2.83 -3.97 7.76
N PHE A 135 -2.36 -3.06 6.90
CA PHE A 135 -2.99 -1.79 6.62
C PHE A 135 -3.71 -1.84 5.27
N GLY A 136 -4.96 -1.36 5.25
CA GLY A 136 -5.71 -1.13 4.00
C GLY A 136 -5.40 0.24 3.41
N ILE A 137 -5.60 0.41 2.10
CA ILE A 137 -5.32 1.65 1.40
C ILE A 137 -6.61 2.21 0.81
N ASN A 138 -6.99 3.41 1.24
CA ASN A 138 -8.05 4.19 0.61
C ASN A 138 -7.57 4.75 -0.73
N GLN A 139 -8.36 4.54 -1.77
CA GLN A 139 -8.18 5.09 -3.12
C GLN A 139 -9.45 5.83 -3.55
N GLY A 140 -9.40 6.59 -4.64
CA GLY A 140 -10.56 7.33 -5.16
C GLY A 140 -10.18 8.58 -5.96
N ALA A 141 -8.88 8.72 -6.33
CA ALA A 141 -8.35 9.90 -7.02
C ALA A 141 -8.78 11.18 -6.27
N ILE A 142 -9.40 12.13 -6.99
CA ILE A 142 -9.87 13.42 -6.45
C ILE A 142 -11.41 13.47 -6.25
N PHE A 143 -12.09 12.32 -6.27
CA PHE A 143 -13.55 12.25 -6.14
C PHE A 143 -13.97 12.02 -4.70
N ASP A 144 -14.55 13.01 -4.06
CA ASP A 144 -14.94 13.03 -2.64
C ASP A 144 -15.83 11.85 -2.26
N ASP A 145 -16.89 11.62 -3.00
CA ASP A 145 -17.87 10.57 -2.75
C ASP A 145 -17.23 9.16 -2.85
N ILE A 146 -16.37 8.94 -3.84
CA ILE A 146 -15.65 7.67 -4.00
C ILE A 146 -14.68 7.47 -2.82
N ARG A 147 -13.96 8.50 -2.40
CA ARG A 147 -13.06 8.48 -1.24
C ARG A 147 -13.81 8.13 0.05
N ILE A 148 -14.95 8.80 0.29
CA ILE A 148 -15.79 8.58 1.47
C ILE A 148 -16.33 7.16 1.49
N ASP A 149 -16.93 6.71 0.39
CA ASP A 149 -17.54 5.37 0.29
C ASP A 149 -16.48 4.27 0.45
N HIS A 150 -15.31 4.46 -0.18
CA HIS A 150 -14.20 3.51 0.00
C HIS A 150 -13.63 3.52 1.42
N ALA A 151 -13.51 4.68 2.07
CA ALA A 151 -13.07 4.76 3.46
C ALA A 151 -14.01 3.97 4.39
N LYS A 152 -15.33 4.11 4.22
CA LYS A 152 -16.33 3.33 4.97
C LYS A 152 -16.20 1.83 4.68
N ALA A 153 -16.10 1.45 3.41
CA ALA A 153 -16.00 0.04 3.01
C ALA A 153 -14.76 -0.66 3.59
N ILE A 154 -13.59 -0.02 3.57
CA ILE A 154 -12.37 -0.61 4.15
C ILE A 154 -12.39 -0.60 5.68
N SER A 155 -13.05 0.38 6.31
CA SER A 155 -13.20 0.45 7.77
C SER A 155 -14.00 -0.73 8.32
N GLU A 156 -15.03 -1.19 7.60
CA GLU A 156 -15.81 -2.37 7.97
C GLU A 156 -14.99 -3.67 7.98
N MET A 157 -13.84 -3.70 7.32
CA MET A 157 -12.97 -4.88 7.30
C MET A 157 -12.14 -5.07 8.58
N ASN A 158 -12.17 -4.13 9.53
CA ASN A 158 -11.47 -4.21 10.81
C ASN A 158 -9.99 -4.59 10.65
N LEU A 159 -9.20 -3.69 10.12
CA LEU A 159 -7.76 -3.84 9.90
C LEU A 159 -6.95 -3.26 11.07
N ASP A 160 -5.62 -3.44 11.02
CA ASP A 160 -4.71 -2.90 12.05
C ASP A 160 -4.44 -1.41 11.87
N GLY A 161 -4.61 -0.89 10.66
CA GLY A 161 -4.49 0.53 10.31
C GLY A 161 -4.97 0.81 8.89
N TYR A 162 -4.99 2.07 8.53
CA TYR A 162 -5.52 2.53 7.26
C TYR A 162 -4.61 3.57 6.63
N ALA A 163 -4.43 3.50 5.31
CA ALA A 163 -3.66 4.49 4.57
C ALA A 163 -4.54 5.27 3.60
N VAL A 164 -4.15 6.50 3.33
CA VAL A 164 -4.65 7.31 2.21
C VAL A 164 -3.59 7.28 1.13
N GLY A 165 -3.90 6.59 0.03
CA GLY A 165 -3.03 6.46 -1.13
C GLY A 165 -3.48 7.33 -2.30
N GLY A 166 -2.67 7.37 -3.37
CA GLY A 166 -3.00 8.06 -4.62
C GLY A 166 -3.06 9.59 -4.49
N LEU A 167 -2.33 10.15 -3.52
CA LEU A 167 -2.08 11.58 -3.37
C LEU A 167 -0.58 11.87 -3.60
N ALA A 168 -0.21 13.14 -3.78
CA ALA A 168 1.12 13.58 -4.20
C ALA A 168 1.55 12.99 -5.56
N VAL A 169 0.59 12.78 -6.46
CA VAL A 169 0.79 12.21 -7.81
C VAL A 169 0.40 13.19 -8.92
N GLY A 170 0.31 14.48 -8.61
CA GLY A 170 0.06 15.55 -9.59
C GLY A 170 -1.05 16.55 -9.24
N GLU A 171 -1.80 16.31 -8.16
CA GLU A 171 -2.77 17.25 -7.62
C GLU A 171 -2.07 18.41 -6.89
N SER A 172 -2.80 19.52 -6.65
CA SER A 172 -2.33 20.62 -5.82
C SER A 172 -2.33 20.25 -4.33
N HIS A 173 -1.57 21.02 -3.51
CA HIS A 173 -1.60 20.82 -2.06
C HIS A 173 -3.00 21.05 -1.48
N GLU A 174 -3.73 22.03 -2.00
CA GLU A 174 -5.10 22.34 -1.58
C GLU A 174 -6.05 21.18 -1.86
N GLU A 175 -5.96 20.56 -3.04
CA GLU A 175 -6.73 19.35 -3.36
C GLU A 175 -6.36 18.17 -2.45
N MET A 176 -5.07 17.97 -2.18
CA MET A 176 -4.61 16.94 -1.24
C MET A 176 -5.21 17.16 0.15
N TYR A 177 -5.16 18.38 0.68
CA TYR A 177 -5.73 18.69 2.00
C TYR A 177 -7.24 18.52 2.02
N HIS A 178 -7.93 18.95 0.97
CA HIS A 178 -9.36 18.72 0.82
C HIS A 178 -9.72 17.22 0.85
N ILE A 179 -8.97 16.39 0.13
CA ILE A 179 -9.19 14.93 0.14
C ILE A 179 -8.94 14.33 1.53
N LEU A 180 -7.97 14.83 2.29
CA LEU A 180 -7.79 14.42 3.68
C LEU A 180 -8.97 14.82 4.56
N ASP A 181 -9.46 16.06 4.41
CA ASP A 181 -10.63 16.56 5.16
C ASP A 181 -11.88 15.71 4.94
N VAL A 182 -12.10 15.21 3.72
CA VAL A 182 -13.27 14.38 3.40
C VAL A 182 -13.07 12.88 3.68
N THR A 183 -11.83 12.40 3.74
CA THR A 183 -11.53 10.96 3.86
C THR A 183 -11.29 10.53 5.31
N VAL A 184 -10.40 11.23 6.01
CA VAL A 184 -9.91 10.82 7.34
C VAL A 184 -11.02 10.70 8.38
N PRO A 185 -12.07 11.57 8.42
CA PRO A 185 -13.18 11.43 9.36
C PRO A 185 -13.99 10.14 9.21
N HIS A 186 -13.84 9.42 8.09
CA HIS A 186 -14.53 8.15 7.83
C HIS A 186 -13.66 6.91 8.10
N LEU A 187 -12.41 7.11 8.51
CA LEU A 187 -11.53 6.04 9.00
C LEU A 187 -11.68 5.87 10.52
N PRO A 188 -11.43 4.67 11.07
CA PRO A 188 -11.53 4.43 12.51
C PRO A 188 -10.53 5.27 13.32
N LEU A 189 -11.04 6.12 14.21
CA LEU A 189 -10.23 7.06 15.02
C LEU A 189 -9.22 6.33 15.94
N GLU A 190 -9.55 5.12 16.38
CA GLU A 190 -8.70 4.30 17.27
C GLU A 190 -7.62 3.51 16.53
N LYS A 191 -7.54 3.65 15.22
CA LYS A 191 -6.54 3.00 14.36
C LYS A 191 -5.63 4.03 13.72
N PRO A 192 -4.34 3.70 13.53
CA PRO A 192 -3.41 4.64 12.89
C PRO A 192 -3.80 4.91 11.43
N THR A 193 -3.67 6.19 11.04
CA THR A 193 -3.84 6.66 9.67
C THR A 193 -2.48 7.02 9.06
N TYR A 194 -2.22 6.49 7.87
CA TYR A 194 -0.95 6.67 7.14
C TYR A 194 -1.19 7.41 5.82
N LEU A 195 -0.52 8.54 5.60
CA LEU A 195 -0.50 9.27 4.33
C LEU A 195 0.73 8.87 3.52
N MET A 196 0.50 8.18 2.41
CA MET A 196 1.57 7.58 1.61
C MET A 196 2.26 8.60 0.70
N GLY A 197 3.60 8.59 0.69
CA GLY A 197 4.43 9.38 -0.23
C GLY A 197 4.51 10.87 0.07
N VAL A 198 4.07 11.33 1.22
CA VAL A 198 4.04 12.74 1.66
C VAL A 198 4.90 12.93 2.89
N GLY A 199 5.74 13.97 3.06
CA GLY A 199 5.88 15.11 2.16
C GLY A 199 6.83 16.14 2.72
N THR A 200 6.61 17.39 2.32
CA THR A 200 7.33 18.54 2.89
C THR A 200 6.94 18.78 4.36
N PRO A 201 7.75 19.52 5.14
CA PRO A 201 7.38 19.83 6.53
C PRO A 201 5.99 20.47 6.67
N ALA A 202 5.60 21.35 5.74
CA ALA A 202 4.28 21.97 5.74
C ALA A 202 3.17 20.95 5.49
N ASN A 203 3.34 20.04 4.51
CA ASN A 203 2.36 18.98 4.22
C ASN A 203 2.17 18.06 5.43
N ILE A 204 3.25 17.73 6.15
CA ILE A 204 3.17 16.88 7.35
C ILE A 204 2.35 17.58 8.44
N LEU A 205 2.61 18.85 8.73
CA LEU A 205 1.87 19.61 9.74
C LEU A 205 0.37 19.70 9.40
N GLU A 206 0.05 20.03 8.14
CA GLU A 206 -1.33 20.10 7.67
C GLU A 206 -2.04 18.73 7.73
N ALA A 207 -1.33 17.65 7.45
CA ALA A 207 -1.90 16.31 7.53
C ALA A 207 -2.06 15.82 8.98
N VAL A 208 -1.14 16.15 9.89
CA VAL A 208 -1.27 15.83 11.32
C VAL A 208 -2.49 16.54 11.92
N ASP A 209 -2.72 17.82 11.56
CA ASP A 209 -3.91 18.58 11.99
C ASP A 209 -5.24 17.90 11.54
N ARG A 210 -5.18 17.10 10.47
CA ARG A 210 -6.30 16.33 9.91
C ARG A 210 -6.39 14.89 10.42
N GLY A 211 -5.52 14.50 11.37
CA GLY A 211 -5.56 13.19 12.02
C GLY A 211 -4.70 12.11 11.36
N VAL A 212 -3.67 12.47 10.60
CA VAL A 212 -2.70 11.52 10.04
C VAL A 212 -1.56 11.27 11.03
N ASP A 213 -1.17 10.00 11.21
CA ASP A 213 -0.17 9.55 12.19
C ASP A 213 1.16 9.15 11.55
N PHE A 214 1.14 8.57 10.35
CA PHE A 214 2.32 8.02 9.66
C PHE A 214 2.57 8.68 8.31
N PHE A 215 3.85 8.81 7.97
CA PHE A 215 4.31 9.43 6.73
C PHE A 215 5.53 8.71 6.18
N ASP A 216 5.69 8.74 4.88
CA ASP A 216 6.95 8.43 4.20
C ASP A 216 7.19 9.43 3.07
N CYS A 217 8.43 9.78 2.81
CA CYS A 217 8.77 10.55 1.63
C CYS A 217 10.28 10.50 1.34
N VAL A 218 10.64 10.86 0.10
CA VAL A 218 12.05 10.96 -0.33
C VAL A 218 12.66 12.34 -0.05
N TYR A 219 11.87 13.29 0.41
CA TYR A 219 12.30 14.69 0.59
C TYR A 219 13.53 14.84 1.50
N PRO A 220 13.65 14.13 2.66
CA PRO A 220 14.82 14.28 3.53
C PRO A 220 16.13 13.75 2.95
N SER A 221 16.05 12.92 1.89
CA SER A 221 17.21 12.29 1.25
C SER A 221 17.59 12.90 -0.10
N ARG A 222 16.97 14.02 -0.46
CA ARG A 222 17.25 14.77 -1.69
C ARG A 222 18.15 15.96 -1.46
#